data_beb073557ddc8605e47c5699f984e0fa
#
_entry.id   beb073557ddc8605e47c5699f984e0fa
#
_cell.length_a   1.000
_cell.length_b   1.000
_cell.length_c   1.000
_cell.angle_alpha   90.00
_cell.angle_beta   90.00
_cell.angle_gamma   90.00
#
_symmetry.space_group_name_H-M   'P 1'
#
loop_
_entity.id
_entity.type
_entity.pdbx_description
1 polymer ?
#
loop_
_entity_poly.entity_id
_entity_poly.type
_entity_poly.pdbx_seq_one_letter_code
_entity_poly.pdbx_strand_id
1 'polypeptide(L)' 'MRALCLIRTKPGMIDNVTKILLSKKHSIMEEVMQVTGRADVCVLLQSSINKINTTVIDFKKIKNIISTETLIESEVDMGW' A
#
# COMPACT_ATOMS: atom_id res chain seq x y z
N MET A 1 -12.32 -3.48 -6.89
CA MET A 1 -12.34 -2.78 -5.57
C MET A 1 -11.05 -2.01 -5.35
N ARG A 2 -11.09 -1.04 -4.48
CA ARG A 2 -9.91 -0.26 -4.11
C ARG A 2 -9.45 -0.66 -2.72
N ALA A 3 -8.15 -0.50 -2.49
CA ALA A 3 -7.56 -0.70 -1.19
C ALA A 3 -6.48 0.35 -0.95
N LEU A 4 -6.30 0.71 0.30
CA LEU A 4 -5.25 1.62 0.72
C LEU A 4 -4.28 0.85 1.61
N CYS A 5 -3.06 0.67 1.14
CA CYS A 5 -2.02 -0.01 1.91
C CYS A 5 -1.20 1.03 2.67
N LEU A 6 -1.26 0.97 3.99
CA LEU A 6 -0.50 1.84 4.88
C LEU A 6 0.80 1.13 5.25
N ILE A 7 1.93 1.76 4.96
CA ILE A 7 3.25 1.16 5.13
C ILE A 7 4.04 1.95 6.16
N ARG A 8 4.61 1.25 7.14
CA ARG A 8 5.57 1.82 8.07
C ARG A 8 6.97 1.36 7.70
N THR A 9 7.90 2.32 7.67
CA THR A 9 9.29 2.07 7.30
C THR A 9 10.21 2.26 8.50
N LYS A 10 11.41 1.70 8.41
CA LYS A 10 12.47 2.01 9.37
C LYS A 10 12.80 3.51 9.31
N PRO A 11 13.19 4.11 10.45
CA PRO A 11 13.56 5.53 10.47
C PRO A 11 14.60 5.87 9.39
N GLY A 12 14.35 6.96 8.67
CA GLY A 12 15.24 7.44 7.62
C GLY A 12 15.13 6.71 6.28
N MET A 13 14.21 5.73 6.15
CA MET A 13 14.12 4.90 4.95
C MET A 13 12.89 5.19 4.08
N ILE A 14 12.15 6.26 4.37
CA ILE A 14 10.93 6.60 3.63
C ILE A 14 11.22 6.76 2.14
N ASP A 15 12.23 7.54 1.78
CA ASP A 15 12.56 7.78 0.36
C ASP A 15 13.02 6.52 -0.33
N ASN A 16 13.83 5.70 0.36
CA ASN A 16 14.30 4.43 -0.17
C ASN A 16 13.13 3.50 -0.49
N VAL A 17 12.20 3.33 0.44
CA VAL A 17 11.02 2.47 0.26
C VAL A 17 10.13 3.03 -0.85
N THR A 18 9.90 4.34 -0.89
CA THR A 18 9.09 4.99 -1.93
C THR A 18 9.66 4.70 -3.31
N LYS A 19 10.98 4.83 -3.48
CA LYS A 19 11.64 4.55 -4.77
C LYS A 19 11.48 3.09 -5.17
N ILE A 20 11.62 2.16 -4.22
CA ILE A 20 11.45 0.74 -4.51
C ILE A 20 10.02 0.45 -4.96
N LEU A 21 9.03 0.99 -4.27
CA LEU A 21 7.62 0.82 -4.65
C LEU A 21 7.35 1.35 -6.05
N LEU A 22 7.83 2.55 -6.35
CA LEU A 22 7.66 3.14 -7.67
C LEU A 22 8.35 2.33 -8.77
N SER A 23 9.49 1.70 -8.47
CA SER A 23 10.23 0.88 -9.44
C SER A 23 9.54 -0.44 -9.74
N LYS A 24 8.73 -0.96 -8.84
CA LYS A 24 8.04 -2.25 -9.04
C LYS A 24 6.97 -2.19 -10.11
N LYS A 25 6.37 -1.04 -10.34
CA LYS A 25 5.38 -0.81 -11.42
C LYS A 25 4.28 -1.87 -11.47
N HIS A 26 3.76 -2.28 -10.31
CA HIS A 26 2.59 -3.16 -10.28
C HIS A 26 1.42 -2.50 -11.02
N SER A 27 0.79 -3.23 -11.94
CA SER A 27 -0.31 -2.69 -12.75
C SER A 27 -1.51 -2.24 -11.91
N ILE A 28 -1.67 -2.77 -10.69
CA ILE A 28 -2.78 -2.41 -9.82
C ILE A 28 -2.48 -1.21 -8.92
N MET A 29 -1.25 -0.69 -8.93
CA MET A 29 -0.89 0.50 -8.15
C MET A 29 -1.37 1.75 -8.88
N GLU A 30 -2.28 2.49 -8.24
CA GLU A 30 -2.80 3.74 -8.79
C GLU A 30 -1.99 4.94 -8.34
N GLU A 31 -1.52 4.93 -7.11
CA GLU A 31 -0.80 6.07 -6.53
C GLU A 31 0.06 5.63 -5.35
N VAL A 32 1.22 6.25 -5.21
CA VAL A 32 2.12 6.09 -4.07
C VAL A 32 2.32 7.45 -3.45
N MET A 33 2.04 7.58 -2.15
CA MET A 33 2.14 8.83 -1.42
C MET A 33 3.02 8.68 -0.18
N GLN A 34 3.84 9.68 0.10
CA GLN A 34 4.46 9.80 1.41
C GLN A 34 3.50 10.54 2.33
N VAL A 35 3.32 10.04 3.55
CA VAL A 35 2.37 10.57 4.52
C VAL A 35 3.03 10.71 5.89
N THR A 36 2.34 11.40 6.79
CA THR A 36 2.73 11.47 8.20
C THR A 36 1.59 10.94 9.06
N GLY A 37 1.90 10.52 10.27
CA GLY A 37 0.93 9.98 11.20
C GLY A 37 1.20 8.52 11.47
N ARG A 38 0.16 7.68 11.36
CA ARG A 38 0.29 6.25 11.67
C ARG A 38 0.97 5.43 10.57
N ALA A 39 1.32 6.05 9.46
CA ALA A 39 2.04 5.41 8.37
C ALA A 39 3.05 6.39 7.79
N ASP A 40 3.99 5.87 7.01
CA ASP A 40 5.01 6.67 6.33
C ASP A 40 4.77 6.74 4.83
N VAL A 41 4.24 5.67 4.25
CA VAL A 41 3.92 5.60 2.82
C VAL A 41 2.54 4.96 2.67
N CYS A 42 1.74 5.52 1.77
CA CYS A 42 0.45 4.94 1.38
C CYS A 42 0.48 4.55 -0.08
N VAL A 43 -0.07 3.38 -0.39
CA VAL A 43 -0.24 2.93 -1.78
C VAL A 43 -1.71 2.67 -2.04
N LEU A 44 -2.25 3.37 -3.03
CA LEU A 44 -3.62 3.13 -3.49
C LEU A 44 -3.59 2.02 -4.53
N LEU A 45 -4.37 0.97 -4.29
CA LEU A 45 -4.48 -0.21 -5.16
C LEU A 45 -5.90 -0.35 -5.69
N GLN A 46 -6.04 -0.85 -6.91
CA GLN A 46 -7.34 -1.17 -7.48
C GLN A 46 -7.25 -2.47 -8.27
N SER A 47 -7.95 -3.49 -7.80
CA SER A 47 -8.04 -4.80 -8.46
C SER A 47 -9.00 -5.71 -7.71
N SER A 48 -8.96 -7.01 -8.02
CA SER A 48 -9.68 -8.03 -7.23
C SER A 48 -9.00 -8.21 -5.87
N ILE A 49 -9.75 -8.73 -4.90
CA ILE A 49 -9.20 -8.98 -3.55
C ILE A 49 -7.97 -9.91 -3.60
N ASN A 50 -7.98 -10.90 -4.47
CA ASN A 50 -6.86 -11.84 -4.58
C ASN A 50 -5.58 -11.15 -5.06
N LYS A 51 -5.69 -10.27 -6.06
CA LYS A 51 -4.54 -9.52 -6.57
C LYS A 51 -4.04 -8.50 -5.56
N ILE A 52 -4.95 -7.85 -4.83
CA ILE A 52 -4.59 -6.93 -3.75
C ILE A 52 -3.78 -7.68 -2.69
N ASN A 53 -4.27 -8.82 -2.23
CA ASN A 53 -3.57 -9.62 -1.22
C ASN A 53 -2.19 -10.07 -1.69
N THR A 54 -2.08 -10.55 -2.92
CA THR A 54 -0.80 -10.97 -3.50
C THR A 54 0.20 -9.81 -3.54
N THR A 55 -0.27 -8.65 -3.95
CA THR A 55 0.57 -7.45 -4.04
C THR A 55 1.04 -7.00 -2.66
N VAL A 56 0.15 -7.01 -1.66
CA VAL A 56 0.53 -6.64 -0.29
C VAL A 56 1.55 -7.62 0.30
N ILE A 57 1.38 -8.91 0.03
CA ILE A 57 2.37 -9.92 0.45
C ILE A 57 3.74 -9.62 -0.18
N ASP A 58 3.76 -9.23 -1.45
CA ASP A 58 4.99 -8.82 -2.12
C ASP A 58 5.63 -7.59 -1.47
N PHE A 59 4.83 -6.61 -1.08
CA PHE A 59 5.33 -5.43 -0.37
C PHE A 59 6.02 -5.81 0.95
N LYS A 60 5.48 -6.79 1.67
CA LYS A 60 6.07 -7.23 2.95
C LYS A 60 7.47 -7.80 2.80
N LYS A 61 7.88 -8.19 1.59
CA LYS A 61 9.23 -8.70 1.30
C LYS A 61 10.23 -7.58 1.05
N ILE A 62 9.78 -6.34 0.92
CA ILE A 62 10.66 -5.20 0.67
C ILE A 62 11.45 -4.90 1.93
N LYS A 63 12.78 -4.76 1.78
CA LYS A 63 13.65 -4.38 2.88
C LYS A 63 13.26 -3.00 3.41
N ASN A 64 13.40 -2.80 4.70
CA ASN A 64 13.11 -1.56 5.42
C ASN A 64 11.63 -1.27 5.65
N ILE A 65 10.73 -2.15 5.26
CA ILE A 65 9.32 -2.08 5.66
C ILE A 65 9.17 -2.80 7.00
N ILE A 66 8.64 -2.10 8.00
CA ILE A 66 8.40 -2.66 9.34
C ILE A 66 7.07 -3.37 9.38
N SER A 67 6.02 -2.75 8.84
CA SER A 67 4.67 -3.27 8.89
C SER A 67 3.82 -2.70 7.79
N THR A 68 2.75 -3.41 7.47
CA THR A 68 1.72 -2.96 6.52
C THR A 68 0.35 -3.15 7.14
N GLU A 69 -0.57 -2.24 6.80
CA GLU A 69 -1.99 -2.34 7.15
C GLU A 69 -2.78 -2.04 5.89
N THR A 70 -3.69 -2.91 5.51
CA THR A 70 -4.48 -2.72 4.30
C THR A 70 -5.93 -2.44 4.66
N LEU A 71 -6.41 -1.28 4.20
CA LEU A 71 -7.81 -0.89 4.32
C LEU A 71 -8.48 -1.18 2.99
N ILE A 72 -9.50 -2.02 3.00
CA ILE A 72 -10.20 -2.44 1.79
C ILE A 72 -11.52 -1.70 1.69
N GLU A 73 -11.81 -1.16 0.50
CA GLU A 73 -13.07 -0.47 0.24
C GLU A 73 -14.24 -1.39 0.51
N SER A 74 -15.20 -0.91 1.30
CA SER A 74 -16.44 -1.63 1.53
C SER A 74 -17.45 -1.27 0.47
N GLU A 75 -18.01 -2.27 -0.20
CA GLU A 75 -19.05 -2.10 -1.20
C GLU A 75 -20.43 -2.31 -0.57
N VAL A 76 -20.65 -1.68 0.59
CA VAL A 76 -21.92 -1.78 1.28
C VAL A 76 -22.88 -0.75 0.73
N ASP A 77 -24.07 -1.23 0.29
CA ASP A 77 -25.18 -0.34 -0.03
C ASP A 77 -25.78 0.16 1.27
N MET A 78 -25.59 1.44 1.55
CA MET A 78 -26.05 2.05 2.80
C MET A 78 -27.51 2.49 2.75
N GLY A 79 -28.15 2.44 1.60
CA GLY A 79 -29.58 2.75 1.47
C GLY A 79 -29.94 4.23 1.61
N TRP A 80 -28.97 5.12 1.50
CA TRP A 80 -29.23 6.55 1.54
C TRP A 80 -28.70 7.30 0.34
#